data_3d1738ca90961f2884bf7893345b80b6
#
_entry.id   3d1738ca90961f2884bf7893345b80b6
#
_cell.length_a   1.000
_cell.length_b   1.000
_cell.length_c   1.000
_cell.angle_alpha   90.00
_cell.angle_beta   90.00
_cell.angle_gamma   90.00
#
_symmetry.space_group_name_H-M   'P 1'
#
loop_
_entity.id
_entity.type
_entity.pdbx_description
1 polymer ?
#
loop_
_entity_poly.entity_id
_entity_poly.type
_entity_poly.pdbx_seq_one_letter_code
_entity_poly.pdbx_strand_id
1 'polypeptide(L)'
;IGIGENVLKLLETPMYQVPGEANARETGWALRTLTALYVETNDNKWLVKCDWIIDNFKKWEEEYGDWLSPYTDNTAIRVGFMISIAVGSVMRYYRIFPREDIRQMILRAVDDLTENCYMDNGLFYYKELPSLARNGNNTLLLEALAIAYELTGNKQYLEYGINTFRGAVNEVPKGAVGVKTIIDDAVICQGNSGKGFAQS
;
A
#
# COMPACT_ATOMS: atom_id res chain seq x y z
N ILE A 1 23.62 -2.04 -2.86
CA ILE A 1 24.14 -1.66 -1.52
C ILE A 1 24.01 -0.14 -1.33
N GLY A 2 24.50 0.72 -2.23
CA GLY A 2 24.45 2.18 -2.07
C GLY A 2 23.04 2.76 -1.86
N ILE A 3 22.01 2.24 -2.52
CA ILE A 3 20.61 2.64 -2.30
C ILE A 3 20.18 2.30 -0.87
N GLY A 4 20.54 1.12 -0.37
CA GLY A 4 20.22 0.71 1.00
C GLY A 4 20.84 1.61 2.04
N GLU A 5 22.09 1.99 1.88
CA GLU A 5 22.76 2.94 2.80
C GLU A 5 22.05 4.31 2.83
N ASN A 6 21.54 4.76 1.68
CA ASN A 6 20.74 5.99 1.64
C ASN A 6 19.38 5.81 2.35
N VAL A 7 18.75 4.64 2.22
CA VAL A 7 17.51 4.33 2.95
C VAL A 7 17.77 4.32 4.45
N LEU A 8 18.87 3.72 4.93
CA LEU A 8 19.22 3.76 6.36
C LEU A 8 19.34 5.20 6.89
N LYS A 9 20.04 6.06 6.15
CA LYS A 9 20.17 7.48 6.51
C LYS A 9 18.82 8.21 6.52
N LEU A 10 17.95 7.90 5.54
CA LEU A 10 16.64 8.48 5.46
C LEU A 10 15.78 8.11 6.69
N LEU A 11 15.84 6.84 7.12
CA LEU A 11 15.11 6.35 8.29
C LEU A 11 15.57 7.00 9.62
N GLU A 12 16.74 7.62 9.66
CA GLU A 12 17.24 8.36 10.82
C GLU A 12 16.73 9.81 10.88
N THR A 13 16.06 10.28 9.83
CA THR A 13 15.48 11.63 9.80
C THR A 13 14.26 11.74 10.72
N PRO A 14 13.98 12.93 11.28
CA PRO A 14 12.84 13.13 12.20
C PRO A 14 11.50 12.62 11.65
N MET A 15 11.27 12.78 10.36
CA MET A 15 10.05 12.36 9.68
C MET A 15 9.72 10.86 9.86
N TYR A 16 10.74 10.00 10.00
CA TYR A 16 10.52 8.57 10.21
C TYR A 16 10.50 8.16 11.69
N GLN A 17 10.85 9.06 12.60
CA GLN A 17 10.86 8.78 14.03
C GLN A 17 9.47 8.90 14.67
N VAL A 18 8.55 9.57 13.97
CA VAL A 18 7.15 9.73 14.41
C VAL A 18 6.25 8.88 13.49
N PRO A 19 5.47 7.92 14.04
CA PRO A 19 4.53 7.14 13.25
C PRO A 19 3.59 8.06 12.45
N GLY A 20 3.45 7.78 11.16
CA GLY A 20 2.54 8.52 10.31
C GLY A 20 3.09 9.78 9.64
N GLU A 21 4.15 10.42 10.13
CA GLU A 21 4.75 11.57 9.44
C GLU A 21 5.31 11.20 8.06
N ALA A 22 6.06 10.10 7.95
CA ALA A 22 6.31 9.46 6.67
C ALA A 22 5.08 8.62 6.31
N ASN A 23 4.47 8.86 5.15
CA ASN A 23 3.28 8.11 4.76
C ASN A 23 3.55 6.61 4.57
N ALA A 24 2.47 5.80 4.58
CA ALA A 24 2.55 4.34 4.52
C ALA A 24 3.31 3.83 3.28
N ARG A 25 3.18 4.50 2.13
CA ARG A 25 3.88 4.14 0.89
C ARG A 25 5.39 4.25 1.03
N GLU A 26 5.88 5.35 1.56
CA GLU A 26 7.31 5.63 1.69
C GLU A 26 7.95 4.71 2.72
N THR A 27 7.29 4.53 3.85
CA THR A 27 7.69 3.56 4.88
C THR A 27 7.70 2.13 4.33
N GLY A 28 6.67 1.76 3.56
CA GLY A 28 6.59 0.48 2.88
C GLY A 28 7.71 0.28 1.85
N TRP A 29 8.06 1.28 1.06
CA TRP A 29 9.17 1.16 0.11
C TRP A 29 10.53 1.02 0.79
N ALA A 30 10.74 1.69 1.91
CA ALA A 30 11.94 1.48 2.73
C ALA A 30 12.03 0.02 3.18
N LEU A 31 10.96 -0.53 3.76
CA LEU A 31 10.87 -1.94 4.16
C LEU A 31 11.17 -2.88 2.99
N ARG A 32 10.50 -2.66 1.83
CA ARG A 32 10.68 -3.49 0.63
C ARG A 32 12.14 -3.51 0.16
N THR A 33 12.79 -2.35 0.17
CA THR A 33 14.19 -2.22 -0.24
C THR A 33 15.13 -2.96 0.71
N LEU A 34 14.96 -2.76 2.02
CA LEU A 34 15.83 -3.40 3.02
C LEU A 34 15.58 -4.92 3.10
N THR A 35 14.33 -5.36 2.95
CA THR A 35 14.00 -6.78 2.87
C THR A 35 14.71 -7.47 1.70
N ALA A 36 14.68 -6.84 0.51
CA ALA A 36 15.37 -7.37 -0.66
C ALA A 36 16.89 -7.43 -0.44
N LEU A 37 17.47 -6.39 0.17
CA LEU A 37 18.91 -6.38 0.48
C LEU A 37 19.30 -7.46 1.50
N TYR A 38 18.46 -7.69 2.50
CA TYR A 38 18.68 -8.79 3.45
C TYR A 38 18.69 -10.15 2.74
N VAL A 39 17.72 -10.41 1.86
CA VAL A 39 17.63 -11.66 1.11
C VAL A 39 18.88 -11.88 0.25
N GLU A 40 19.37 -10.84 -0.42
CA GLU A 40 20.52 -10.92 -1.33
C GLU A 40 21.86 -11.00 -0.60
N THR A 41 21.99 -10.34 0.55
CA THR A 41 23.31 -10.17 1.20
C THR A 41 23.46 -10.95 2.49
N ASN A 42 22.36 -11.37 3.09
CA ASN A 42 22.28 -11.96 4.44
C ASN A 42 22.95 -11.08 5.53
N ASP A 43 23.04 -9.77 5.29
CA ASP A 43 23.62 -8.81 6.22
C ASP A 43 22.55 -8.36 7.23
N ASN A 44 22.78 -8.69 8.50
CA ASN A 44 21.85 -8.45 9.59
C ASN A 44 21.53 -6.96 9.82
N LYS A 45 22.36 -6.03 9.34
CA LYS A 45 22.05 -4.60 9.46
C LYS A 45 20.75 -4.21 8.76
N TRP A 46 20.42 -4.87 7.63
CA TRP A 46 19.18 -4.64 6.91
C TRP A 46 17.99 -5.20 7.69
N LEU A 47 18.13 -6.39 8.27
CA LEU A 47 17.08 -7.03 9.06
C LEU A 47 16.72 -6.21 10.30
N VAL A 48 17.71 -5.73 11.05
CA VAL A 48 17.48 -4.90 12.23
C VAL A 48 16.61 -3.67 11.91
N LYS A 49 16.83 -3.06 10.74
CA LYS A 49 15.99 -1.92 10.32
C LYS A 49 14.64 -2.35 9.75
N CYS A 50 14.53 -3.53 9.15
CA CYS A 50 13.22 -4.10 8.79
C CYS A 50 12.36 -4.32 10.04
N ASP A 51 12.91 -4.92 11.08
CA ASP A 51 12.22 -5.14 12.37
C ASP A 51 11.76 -3.81 12.96
N TRP A 52 12.63 -2.81 12.96
CA TRP A 52 12.29 -1.47 13.43
C TRP A 52 11.13 -0.85 12.63
N ILE A 53 11.08 -1.02 11.29
CA ILE A 53 9.97 -0.53 10.46
C ILE A 53 8.67 -1.28 10.79
N ILE A 54 8.73 -2.59 10.99
CA ILE A 54 7.56 -3.39 11.40
C ILE A 54 7.02 -2.91 12.74
N ASP A 55 7.88 -2.66 13.71
CA ASP A 55 7.48 -2.12 15.01
C ASP A 55 6.91 -0.69 14.90
N ASN A 56 7.41 0.10 13.95
CA ASN A 56 6.85 1.41 13.65
C ASN A 56 5.44 1.31 13.06
N PHE A 57 5.18 0.37 12.16
CA PHE A 57 3.82 0.11 11.65
C PHE A 57 2.85 -0.31 12.76
N LYS A 58 3.31 -1.11 13.74
CA LYS A 58 2.48 -1.49 14.89
C LYS A 58 2.12 -0.28 15.76
N LYS A 59 3.12 0.55 16.09
CA LYS A 59 2.90 1.79 16.85
C LYS A 59 1.95 2.73 16.12
N TRP A 60 2.06 2.79 14.81
CA TRP A 60 1.18 3.60 13.99
C TRP A 60 -0.27 3.11 14.06
N GLU A 61 -0.48 1.79 13.96
CA GLU A 61 -1.79 1.17 14.16
C GLU A 61 -2.35 1.43 15.57
N GLU A 62 -1.52 1.32 16.60
CA GLU A 62 -1.91 1.60 17.99
C GLU A 62 -2.31 3.06 18.21
N GLU A 63 -1.62 4.00 17.58
CA GLU A 63 -1.85 5.44 17.75
C GLU A 63 -3.06 5.97 16.97
N TYR A 64 -3.26 5.50 15.75
CA TYR A 64 -4.29 6.03 14.84
C TYR A 64 -5.39 5.03 14.49
N GLY A 65 -5.32 3.81 14.99
CA GLY A 65 -6.26 2.72 14.67
C GLY A 65 -5.98 2.04 13.33
N ASP A 66 -5.19 2.64 12.45
CA ASP A 66 -4.68 2.10 11.19
C ASP A 66 -3.52 2.97 10.66
N TRP A 67 -3.01 2.68 9.46
CA TRP A 67 -1.91 3.42 8.82
C TRP A 67 -2.39 4.69 8.12
N LEU A 68 -3.02 5.57 8.89
CA LEU A 68 -3.56 6.83 8.41
C LEU A 68 -2.45 7.85 8.16
N SER A 69 -2.61 8.67 7.14
CA SER A 69 -1.70 9.77 6.86
C SER A 69 -2.17 11.04 7.56
N PRO A 70 -1.31 11.75 8.30
CA PRO A 70 -1.64 13.06 8.85
C PRO A 70 -2.13 13.99 7.73
N TYR A 71 -3.19 14.74 7.99
CA TYR A 71 -3.80 15.65 7.03
C TYR A 71 -3.87 17.09 7.53
N THR A 72 -4.25 17.26 8.79
CA THR A 72 -4.22 18.52 9.51
C THR A 72 -3.73 18.25 10.94
N ASP A 73 -3.52 19.27 11.73
CA ASP A 73 -3.03 19.15 13.12
C ASP A 73 -3.85 18.17 13.99
N ASN A 74 -5.11 17.94 13.63
CA ASN A 74 -6.03 17.11 14.41
C ASN A 74 -6.74 16.02 13.59
N THR A 75 -6.34 15.79 12.34
CA THR A 75 -6.97 14.79 11.48
C THR A 75 -5.96 13.94 10.74
N ALA A 76 -6.25 12.66 10.63
CA ALA A 76 -5.54 11.73 9.78
C ALA A 76 -6.54 11.08 8.80
N ILE A 77 -6.07 10.73 7.63
CA ILE A 77 -6.92 10.20 6.55
C ILE A 77 -6.32 8.94 5.95
N ARG A 78 -7.18 8.06 5.47
CA ARG A 78 -6.79 6.92 4.67
C ARG A 78 -6.44 7.34 3.25
N VAL A 79 -5.29 6.89 2.78
CA VAL A 79 -4.90 7.02 1.38
C VAL A 79 -4.72 5.61 0.83
N GLY A 80 -5.80 5.02 0.33
CA GLY A 80 -5.94 3.59 0.08
C GLY A 80 -4.76 2.97 -0.68
N PHE A 81 -4.34 3.55 -1.80
CA PHE A 81 -3.22 3.01 -2.58
C PHE A 81 -1.88 3.03 -1.83
N MET A 82 -1.67 3.98 -0.91
CA MET A 82 -0.45 4.03 -0.10
C MET A 82 -0.42 2.89 0.92
N ILE A 83 -1.57 2.64 1.56
CA ILE A 83 -1.73 1.52 2.48
C ILE A 83 -1.55 0.19 1.73
N SER A 84 -2.12 0.04 0.54
CA SER A 84 -1.92 -1.17 -0.28
C SER A 84 -0.45 -1.43 -0.63
N ILE A 85 0.32 -0.40 -0.96
CA ILE A 85 1.77 -0.54 -1.18
C ILE A 85 2.49 -0.98 0.10
N ALA A 86 2.09 -0.45 1.25
CA ALA A 86 2.63 -0.88 2.55
C ALA A 86 2.28 -2.34 2.84
N VAL A 87 1.02 -2.76 2.64
CA VAL A 87 0.58 -4.17 2.74
C VAL A 87 1.45 -5.08 1.89
N GLY A 88 1.68 -4.76 0.61
CA GLY A 88 2.56 -5.51 -0.27
C GLY A 88 4.01 -5.58 0.22
N SER A 89 4.49 -4.54 0.90
CA SER A 89 5.84 -4.49 1.45
C SER A 89 5.97 -5.31 2.73
N VAL A 90 4.99 -5.21 3.63
CA VAL A 90 4.91 -6.01 4.86
C VAL A 90 4.75 -7.49 4.52
N MET A 91 3.96 -7.84 3.50
CA MET A 91 3.83 -9.22 3.03
C MET A 91 5.14 -9.81 2.53
N ARG A 92 6.00 -9.03 1.87
CA ARG A 92 7.34 -9.48 1.46
C ARG A 92 8.22 -9.85 2.66
N TYR A 93 8.18 -9.02 3.69
CA TYR A 93 8.86 -9.32 4.95
C TYR A 93 8.26 -10.55 5.64
N TYR A 94 6.92 -10.64 5.72
CA TYR A 94 6.20 -11.77 6.31
C TYR A 94 6.56 -13.11 5.66
N ARG A 95 6.73 -13.15 4.34
CA ARG A 95 7.12 -14.39 3.63
C ARG A 95 8.49 -14.92 4.04
N ILE A 96 9.36 -14.08 4.61
CA ILE A 96 10.67 -14.48 5.12
C ILE A 96 10.57 -14.83 6.62
N PHE A 97 9.81 -14.03 7.35
CA PHE A 97 9.62 -14.15 8.80
C PHE A 97 8.13 -14.25 9.13
N PRO A 98 7.51 -15.42 8.90
CA PRO A 98 6.09 -15.60 9.14
C PRO A 98 5.79 -15.55 10.65
N ARG A 99 5.05 -14.51 11.06
CA ARG A 99 4.59 -14.30 12.44
C ARG A 99 3.10 -13.95 12.42
N GLU A 100 2.33 -14.50 13.34
CA GLU A 100 0.88 -14.29 13.38
C GLU A 100 0.49 -12.82 13.62
N ASP A 101 1.24 -12.11 14.45
CA ASP A 101 1.01 -10.68 14.70
C ASP A 101 1.12 -9.84 13.42
N ILE A 102 2.09 -10.15 12.56
CA ILE A 102 2.25 -9.49 11.25
C ILE A 102 1.13 -9.88 10.29
N ARG A 103 0.76 -11.16 10.27
CA ARG A 103 -0.36 -11.65 9.48
C ARG A 103 -1.66 -10.89 9.82
N GLN A 104 -1.94 -10.77 11.12
CA GLN A 104 -3.13 -10.06 11.58
C GLN A 104 -3.06 -8.56 11.28
N MET A 105 -1.91 -7.93 11.39
CA MET A 105 -1.70 -6.53 11.02
C MET A 105 -2.00 -6.29 9.53
N ILE A 106 -1.54 -7.18 8.64
CA ILE A 106 -1.86 -7.13 7.21
C ILE A 106 -3.37 -7.21 6.99
N LEU A 107 -4.04 -8.15 7.64
CA LEU A 107 -5.48 -8.36 7.46
C LEU A 107 -6.29 -7.17 7.97
N ARG A 108 -5.96 -6.64 9.15
CA ARG A 108 -6.63 -5.43 9.67
C ARG A 108 -6.51 -4.25 8.71
N ALA A 109 -5.32 -4.01 8.15
CA ALA A 109 -5.12 -2.93 7.20
C ALA A 109 -5.95 -3.10 5.91
N VAL A 110 -6.17 -4.34 5.44
CA VAL A 110 -7.01 -4.60 4.27
C VAL A 110 -8.51 -4.50 4.62
N ASP A 111 -8.91 -4.99 5.79
CA ASP A 111 -10.28 -4.88 6.26
C ASP A 111 -10.69 -3.41 6.43
N ASP A 112 -9.83 -2.61 7.05
CA ASP A 112 -10.04 -1.18 7.21
C ASP A 112 -10.20 -0.47 5.84
N LEU A 113 -9.41 -0.83 4.84
CA LEU A 113 -9.56 -0.31 3.48
C LEU A 113 -10.92 -0.69 2.86
N THR A 114 -11.36 -1.94 3.02
CA THR A 114 -12.64 -2.39 2.45
C THR A 114 -13.83 -1.81 3.18
N GLU A 115 -13.73 -1.60 4.48
CA GLU A 115 -14.79 -1.01 5.29
C GLU A 115 -14.96 0.50 5.08
N ASN A 116 -13.85 1.23 4.91
CA ASN A 116 -13.87 2.69 4.92
C ASN A 116 -13.63 3.35 3.56
N CYS A 117 -13.06 2.65 2.59
CA CYS A 117 -12.70 3.23 1.29
C CYS A 117 -13.40 2.60 0.10
N TYR A 118 -14.03 1.44 0.25
CA TYR A 118 -14.73 0.76 -0.84
C TYR A 118 -16.09 1.40 -1.12
N MET A 119 -16.41 1.59 -2.41
CA MET A 119 -17.64 2.23 -2.87
C MET A 119 -18.57 1.22 -3.57
N ASP A 120 -19.86 1.52 -3.63
CA ASP A 120 -20.89 0.68 -4.28
C ASP A 120 -20.63 0.40 -5.77
N ASN A 121 -19.86 1.28 -6.42
CA ASN A 121 -19.45 1.10 -7.83
C ASN A 121 -18.27 0.14 -8.02
N GLY A 122 -17.75 -0.44 -6.93
CA GLY A 122 -16.64 -1.38 -6.95
C GLY A 122 -15.25 -0.73 -6.88
N LEU A 123 -15.18 0.59 -6.80
CA LEU A 123 -13.93 1.35 -6.72
C LEU A 123 -13.62 1.74 -5.26
N PHE A 124 -12.41 2.19 -5.04
CA PHE A 124 -11.97 2.76 -3.76
C PHE A 124 -11.79 4.26 -3.90
N TYR A 125 -12.09 5.00 -2.84
CA TYR A 125 -11.71 6.41 -2.74
C TYR A 125 -10.18 6.57 -2.86
N TYR A 126 -9.76 7.61 -3.55
CA TYR A 126 -8.34 8.00 -3.56
C TYR A 126 -7.86 8.38 -2.16
N LYS A 127 -8.69 9.13 -1.45
CA LYS A 127 -8.59 9.46 -0.02
C LYS A 127 -9.95 9.20 0.59
N GLU A 128 -9.99 8.90 1.86
CA GLU A 128 -11.23 8.69 2.62
C GLU A 128 -12.24 9.83 2.50
N LEU A 129 -11.78 11.04 2.22
CA LEU A 129 -12.65 12.17 1.94
C LEU A 129 -13.30 11.99 0.55
N PRO A 130 -14.63 12.15 0.42
CA PRO A 130 -15.40 11.83 -0.80
C PRO A 130 -15.13 12.79 -1.96
N SER A 131 -13.96 13.34 -2.08
CA SER A 131 -13.71 14.44 -2.99
C SER A 131 -13.21 14.04 -4.37
N LEU A 132 -12.67 12.83 -4.57
CA LEU A 132 -12.10 12.46 -5.88
C LEU A 132 -11.95 10.94 -6.02
N ALA A 133 -12.88 10.28 -6.69
CA ALA A 133 -12.63 8.98 -7.27
C ALA A 133 -11.57 9.14 -8.38
N ARG A 134 -10.36 8.67 -8.15
CA ARG A 134 -9.32 8.59 -9.18
C ARG A 134 -9.18 7.13 -9.60
N ASN A 135 -9.53 6.85 -10.83
CA ASN A 135 -9.63 5.49 -11.35
C ASN A 135 -8.28 4.79 -11.49
N GLY A 136 -7.25 5.51 -11.88
CA GLY A 136 -5.92 4.95 -12.10
C GLY A 136 -5.27 4.36 -10.84
N ASN A 137 -5.56 4.87 -9.66
CA ASN A 137 -4.97 4.36 -8.43
C ASN A 137 -5.66 3.08 -7.91
N ASN A 138 -6.84 2.74 -8.42
CA ASN A 138 -7.58 1.56 -7.98
C ASN A 138 -6.88 0.24 -8.34
N THR A 139 -6.08 0.20 -9.39
CA THR A 139 -5.30 -0.99 -9.75
C THR A 139 -4.27 -1.37 -8.69
N LEU A 140 -3.78 -0.40 -7.92
CA LEU A 140 -2.84 -0.65 -6.82
C LEU A 140 -3.48 -1.34 -5.61
N LEU A 141 -4.80 -1.24 -5.45
CA LEU A 141 -5.53 -1.91 -4.36
C LEU A 141 -5.64 -3.43 -4.58
N LEU A 142 -5.48 -3.88 -5.83
CA LEU A 142 -5.58 -5.30 -6.18
C LEU A 142 -4.51 -6.15 -5.48
N GLU A 143 -3.30 -5.60 -5.25
CA GLU A 143 -2.23 -6.31 -4.53
C GLU A 143 -2.67 -6.62 -3.08
N ALA A 144 -3.22 -5.65 -2.36
CA ALA A 144 -3.67 -5.84 -0.98
C ALA A 144 -4.82 -6.86 -0.88
N LEU A 145 -5.80 -6.77 -1.77
CA LEU A 145 -6.93 -7.71 -1.82
C LEU A 145 -6.48 -9.14 -2.16
N ALA A 146 -5.55 -9.29 -3.11
CA ALA A 146 -4.97 -10.59 -3.45
C ALA A 146 -4.20 -11.20 -2.28
N ILE A 147 -3.45 -10.39 -1.54
CA ILE A 147 -2.72 -10.81 -0.33
C ILE A 147 -3.69 -11.27 0.76
N ALA A 148 -4.76 -10.52 1.02
CA ALA A 148 -5.76 -10.93 2.00
C ALA A 148 -6.45 -12.25 1.63
N TYR A 149 -6.76 -12.43 0.34
CA TYR A 149 -7.26 -13.71 -0.17
C TYR A 149 -6.22 -14.84 0.01
N GLU A 150 -4.95 -14.61 -0.33
CA GLU A 150 -3.86 -15.59 -0.15
C GLU A 150 -3.74 -16.04 1.32
N LEU A 151 -3.85 -15.09 2.25
CA LEU A 151 -3.68 -15.37 3.68
C LEU A 151 -4.89 -16.07 4.33
N THR A 152 -6.10 -15.88 3.79
CA THR A 152 -7.34 -16.31 4.44
C THR A 152 -8.14 -17.34 3.65
N GLY A 153 -8.01 -17.37 2.32
CA GLY A 153 -8.91 -18.10 1.44
C GLY A 153 -10.32 -17.49 1.36
N ASN A 154 -10.58 -16.35 1.99
CA ASN A 154 -11.90 -15.71 1.99
C ASN A 154 -12.20 -15.09 0.61
N LYS A 155 -13.19 -15.65 -0.07
CA LYS A 155 -13.59 -15.25 -1.43
C LYS A 155 -14.10 -13.80 -1.52
N GLN A 156 -14.49 -13.20 -0.42
CA GLN A 156 -14.95 -11.82 -0.41
C GLN A 156 -13.86 -10.84 -0.88
N TYR A 157 -12.59 -11.06 -0.48
CA TYR A 157 -11.48 -10.26 -0.99
C TYR A 157 -11.28 -10.43 -2.50
N LEU A 158 -11.48 -11.64 -3.00
CA LEU A 158 -11.42 -11.89 -4.44
C LEU A 158 -12.57 -11.17 -5.17
N GLU A 159 -13.78 -11.17 -4.62
CA GLU A 159 -14.93 -10.45 -5.17
C GLU A 159 -14.69 -8.94 -5.20
N TYR A 160 -14.17 -8.35 -4.12
CA TYR A 160 -13.75 -6.95 -4.10
C TYR A 160 -12.73 -6.67 -5.22
N GLY A 161 -11.70 -7.52 -5.36
CA GLY A 161 -10.69 -7.37 -6.40
C GLY A 161 -11.26 -7.43 -7.81
N ILE A 162 -12.14 -8.39 -8.10
CA ILE A 162 -12.81 -8.52 -9.40
C ILE A 162 -13.66 -7.28 -9.70
N ASN A 163 -14.43 -6.80 -8.73
CA ASN A 163 -15.27 -5.63 -8.91
C ASN A 163 -14.43 -4.37 -9.12
N THR A 164 -13.34 -4.22 -8.35
CA THR A 164 -12.41 -3.09 -8.51
C THR A 164 -11.74 -3.10 -9.88
N PHE A 165 -11.30 -4.26 -10.36
CA PHE A 165 -10.74 -4.38 -11.70
C PHE A 165 -11.78 -4.01 -12.78
N ARG A 166 -12.99 -4.57 -12.69
CA ARG A 166 -14.09 -4.27 -13.62
C ARG A 166 -14.47 -2.79 -13.58
N GLY A 167 -14.59 -2.20 -12.40
CA GLY A 167 -14.86 -0.78 -12.22
C GLY A 167 -13.80 0.09 -12.88
N ALA A 168 -12.53 -0.18 -12.63
CA ALA A 168 -11.43 0.56 -13.23
C ALA A 168 -11.42 0.46 -14.77
N VAL A 169 -11.68 -0.74 -15.32
CA VAL A 169 -11.76 -0.96 -16.77
C VAL A 169 -12.95 -0.22 -17.40
N ASN A 170 -14.10 -0.22 -16.75
CA ASN A 170 -15.32 0.40 -17.28
C ASN A 170 -15.25 1.94 -17.29
N GLU A 171 -14.48 2.50 -16.35
CA GLU A 171 -14.37 3.94 -16.20
C GLU A 171 -13.28 4.56 -17.09
N VAL A 172 -12.42 3.74 -17.68
CA VAL A 172 -11.46 4.26 -18.67
C VAL A 172 -12.23 4.65 -19.93
N PRO A 173 -12.08 5.89 -20.41
CA PRO A 173 -12.74 6.32 -21.64
C PRO A 173 -12.46 5.38 -22.81
N LYS A 174 -13.49 4.96 -23.50
CA LYS A 174 -13.37 4.12 -24.70
C LYS A 174 -12.68 4.93 -25.79
N GLY A 175 -11.37 4.86 -25.86
CA GLY A 175 -10.55 5.54 -26.84
C GLY A 175 -9.14 4.95 -26.89
N ALA A 176 -8.36 5.32 -27.88
CA ALA A 176 -7.05 4.74 -28.13
C ALA A 176 -6.06 4.81 -26.95
N VAL A 177 -6.27 5.74 -26.05
CA VAL A 177 -5.45 5.93 -24.86
C VAL A 177 -5.89 4.99 -23.73
N GLY A 178 -7.17 4.63 -23.67
CA GLY A 178 -7.74 3.90 -22.53
C GLY A 178 -7.17 2.51 -22.34
N VAL A 179 -7.06 1.72 -23.39
CA VAL A 179 -6.55 0.34 -23.32
C VAL A 179 -5.08 0.33 -22.89
N LYS A 180 -4.28 1.23 -23.46
CA LYS A 180 -2.87 1.36 -23.08
C LYS A 180 -2.72 1.74 -21.62
N THR A 181 -3.54 2.66 -21.14
CA THR A 181 -3.58 3.10 -19.74
C THR A 181 -3.83 1.96 -18.77
N ILE A 182 -4.83 1.11 -19.08
CA ILE A 182 -5.14 -0.05 -18.24
C ILE A 182 -3.96 -1.02 -18.20
N ILE A 183 -3.36 -1.27 -19.35
CA ILE A 183 -2.21 -2.17 -19.44
C ILE A 183 -1.02 -1.60 -18.67
N ASP A 184 -0.73 -0.33 -18.85
CA ASP A 184 0.36 0.33 -18.16
C ASP A 184 0.16 0.30 -16.64
N ASP A 185 -1.05 0.58 -16.13
CA ASP A 185 -1.38 0.50 -14.72
C ASP A 185 -1.29 -0.94 -14.18
N ALA A 186 -1.83 -1.90 -14.91
CA ALA A 186 -1.86 -3.29 -14.49
C ALA A 186 -0.48 -3.96 -14.53
N VAL A 187 0.31 -3.65 -15.55
CA VAL A 187 1.63 -4.29 -15.76
C VAL A 187 2.74 -3.62 -14.96
N ILE A 188 2.70 -2.30 -14.87
CA ILE A 188 3.78 -1.54 -14.21
C ILE A 188 3.44 -1.25 -12.75
N CYS A 189 2.22 -1.52 -12.30
CA CYS A 189 1.73 -1.18 -10.96
C CYS A 189 2.00 0.29 -10.61
N GLN A 190 1.88 1.16 -11.57
CA GLN A 190 2.14 2.58 -11.41
C GLN A 190 0.81 3.32 -11.32
N GLY A 191 0.32 3.47 -10.13
CA GLY A 191 -0.85 4.30 -9.91
C GLY A 191 -0.69 5.74 -10.41
N ASN A 192 0.52 6.18 -10.62
CA ASN A 192 0.78 7.47 -11.26
C ASN A 192 0.56 7.43 -12.77
N SER A 193 0.54 6.27 -13.39
CA SER A 193 0.15 6.17 -14.77
C SER A 193 -1.25 6.74 -14.97
N GLY A 194 -2.16 6.44 -14.05
CA GLY A 194 -3.48 7.07 -14.05
C GLY A 194 -3.45 8.59 -14.07
N LYS A 195 -2.52 9.20 -13.37
CA LYS A 195 -2.42 10.68 -13.41
C LYS A 195 -1.78 11.20 -14.70
N GLY A 196 -0.87 10.46 -15.27
CA GLY A 196 -0.34 10.79 -16.58
C GLY A 196 -1.44 10.83 -17.63
N PHE A 197 -2.42 9.96 -17.48
CA PHE A 197 -3.55 9.89 -18.38
C PHE A 197 -4.64 10.90 -18.09
N ALA A 198 -4.82 11.27 -16.84
CA ALA A 198 -5.73 12.36 -16.48
C ALA A 198 -5.26 13.73 -16.99
N GLN A 199 -4.01 13.82 -17.43
CA GLN A 199 -3.42 15.05 -17.96
C GLN A 199 -3.38 15.09 -19.48
N SER A 200 -3.60 13.98 -20.12
CA SER A 200 -3.66 13.88 -21.58
C SER A 200 -5.08 13.81 -22.08
#